data_0bc231c2401198814908d844b913306e
#
_entry.id   0bc231c2401198814908d844b913306e
#
_cell.length_a   1.000
_cell.length_b   1.000
_cell.length_c   1.000
_cell.angle_alpha   90.00
_cell.angle_beta   90.00
_cell.angle_gamma   90.00
#
_symmetry.space_group_name_H-M   'P 1'
#
loop_
_entity.id
_entity.type
_entity.pdbx_description
1 polymer ?
#
loop_
_entity_poly.entity_id
_entity_poly.type
_entity_poly.pdbx_seq_one_letter_code
_entity_poly.pdbx_strand_id
1 'polypeptide(L)'
;MKVNSIRVFLLLVLLSGCIGSDSKRAPYRYLIPGGYVGWVEIRFAVSDAPELPVKEGFRVARFSKQGTLNTSSRLQDGWAKDEYYYYAGDTRQKLSDGYQTGMINAGSTGLRGGDSHQSLRFFVGSYDHYMKYGNVNTTTPIIGPIAQ
;
A
#
# COMPACT_ATOMS: atom_id res chain seq x y z
N MET A 1 -21.56 71.51 17.21
CA MET A 1 -21.84 70.41 16.27
C MET A 1 -20.89 69.23 16.64
N LYS A 2 -21.46 68.16 17.18
CA LYS A 2 -20.67 66.98 17.59
C LYS A 2 -20.66 65.96 16.42
N VAL A 3 -19.49 65.68 15.90
CA VAL A 3 -19.27 64.67 14.87
C VAL A 3 -19.09 63.33 15.58
N ASN A 4 -20.06 62.42 15.42
CA ASN A 4 -19.99 61.06 15.94
C ASN A 4 -19.05 60.20 15.03
N SER A 5 -17.93 59.81 15.61
CA SER A 5 -17.03 58.84 14.97
C SER A 5 -17.66 57.44 15.08
N ILE A 6 -18.16 56.93 13.97
CA ILE A 6 -18.58 55.54 13.85
C ILE A 6 -17.32 54.69 13.68
N ARG A 7 -16.95 53.97 14.73
CA ARG A 7 -15.90 52.93 14.66
C ARG A 7 -16.44 51.71 13.96
N VAL A 8 -16.05 51.57 12.69
CA VAL A 8 -16.27 50.32 11.94
C VAL A 8 -15.31 49.27 12.50
N PHE A 9 -15.84 48.31 13.27
CA PHE A 9 -15.08 47.16 13.73
C PHE A 9 -15.04 46.14 12.59
N LEU A 10 -13.90 46.14 11.85
CA LEU A 10 -13.65 45.15 10.79
C LEU A 10 -13.37 43.79 11.45
N LEU A 11 -14.38 42.93 11.52
CA LEU A 11 -14.25 41.58 12.03
C LEU A 11 -13.50 40.75 10.98
N LEU A 12 -12.19 40.59 11.17
CA LEU A 12 -11.36 39.72 10.34
C LEU A 12 -11.64 38.28 10.76
N VAL A 13 -12.57 37.60 10.08
CA VAL A 13 -12.80 36.17 10.23
C VAL A 13 -11.64 35.45 9.57
N LEU A 14 -10.68 35.00 10.37
CA LEU A 14 -9.63 34.06 9.97
C LEU A 14 -10.30 32.71 9.69
N LEU A 15 -10.65 32.47 8.45
CA LEU A 15 -10.96 31.15 7.94
C LEU A 15 -9.65 30.33 7.98
N SER A 16 -9.39 29.69 9.10
CA SER A 16 -8.39 28.65 9.18
C SER A 16 -8.92 27.45 8.38
N GLY A 17 -8.71 27.51 7.07
CA GLY A 17 -8.92 26.36 6.21
C GLY A 17 -7.96 25.26 6.67
N CYS A 18 -8.49 24.15 7.20
CA CYS A 18 -7.74 22.91 7.29
C CYS A 18 -7.34 22.53 5.86
N ILE A 19 -6.16 22.93 5.45
CA ILE A 19 -5.50 22.39 4.26
C ILE A 19 -5.09 20.97 4.69
N GLY A 20 -5.99 20.00 4.43
CA GLY A 20 -5.61 18.60 4.45
C GLY A 20 -4.47 18.45 3.47
N SER A 21 -3.24 18.29 3.95
CA SER A 21 -2.12 17.96 3.10
C SER A 21 -2.36 16.55 2.56
N ASP A 22 -2.85 16.44 1.32
CA ASP A 22 -2.77 15.21 0.55
C ASP A 22 -1.29 14.89 0.36
N SER A 23 -0.70 14.23 1.35
CA SER A 23 0.69 13.83 1.29
C SER A 23 0.81 12.74 0.21
N LYS A 24 1.31 13.14 -0.96
CA LYS A 24 1.63 12.21 -2.04
C LYS A 24 2.94 11.51 -1.69
N ARG A 25 2.94 10.19 -1.75
CA ARG A 25 4.14 9.36 -1.66
C ARG A 25 4.58 8.86 -3.03
N ALA A 26 5.79 8.34 -3.12
CA ALA A 26 6.21 7.60 -4.31
C ALA A 26 5.35 6.33 -4.46
N PRO A 27 4.85 6.02 -5.67
CA PRO A 27 4.04 4.82 -5.90
C PRO A 27 4.89 3.55 -5.76
N TYR A 28 4.23 2.47 -5.35
CA TYR A 28 4.82 1.14 -5.34
C TYR A 28 4.45 0.38 -6.62
N ARG A 29 5.39 -0.45 -7.09
CA ARG A 29 5.14 -1.48 -8.08
C ARG A 29 5.36 -2.83 -7.42
N TYR A 30 4.27 -3.53 -7.17
CA TYR A 30 4.26 -4.83 -6.52
C TYR A 30 4.44 -5.94 -7.55
N LEU A 31 5.49 -6.75 -7.39
CA LEU A 31 5.78 -7.90 -8.23
C LEU A 31 5.48 -9.17 -7.43
N ILE A 32 4.44 -9.86 -7.82
CA ILE A 32 3.87 -11.04 -7.15
C ILE A 32 4.21 -12.27 -8.00
N PRO A 33 4.60 -13.41 -7.40
CA PRO A 33 4.85 -14.62 -8.18
C PRO A 33 3.63 -15.01 -9.03
N GLY A 34 3.84 -15.42 -10.28
CA GLY A 34 2.78 -15.79 -11.21
C GLY A 34 1.86 -16.87 -10.63
N GLY A 35 0.54 -16.65 -10.70
CA GLY A 35 -0.45 -17.58 -10.19
C GLY A 35 -0.61 -17.62 -8.67
N TYR A 36 0.12 -16.78 -7.92
CA TYR A 36 -0.02 -16.70 -6.46
C TYR A 36 -1.44 -16.24 -6.08
N VAL A 37 -2.07 -16.96 -5.17
CA VAL A 37 -3.33 -16.57 -4.51
C VAL A 37 -3.13 -16.68 -3.00
N GLY A 38 -3.43 -15.62 -2.26
CA GLY A 38 -3.29 -15.57 -0.81
C GLY A 38 -2.82 -14.22 -0.31
N TRP A 39 -2.52 -14.15 0.98
CA TRP A 39 -1.98 -12.95 1.61
C TRP A 39 -0.50 -12.77 1.26
N VAL A 40 -0.14 -11.54 0.92
CA VAL A 40 1.27 -11.11 0.82
C VAL A 40 1.56 -10.10 1.92
N GLU A 41 2.83 -10.03 2.35
CA GLU A 41 3.27 -9.16 3.43
C GLU A 41 4.63 -8.54 3.13
N ILE A 42 4.72 -7.22 3.29
CA ILE A 42 5.99 -6.49 3.34
C ILE A 42 6.23 -6.07 4.78
N ARG A 43 7.44 -6.33 5.29
CA ARG A 43 7.94 -5.79 6.55
C ARG A 43 8.95 -4.70 6.26
N PHE A 44 8.70 -3.51 6.80
CA PHE A 44 9.52 -2.32 6.62
C PHE A 44 10.48 -2.11 7.80
N ALA A 45 11.51 -1.32 7.56
CA ALA A 45 12.54 -0.98 8.54
C ALA A 45 13.22 -2.20 9.18
N VAL A 46 13.33 -3.30 8.43
CA VAL A 46 14.05 -4.51 8.86
C VAL A 46 15.54 -4.28 8.69
N SER A 47 16.31 -4.34 9.78
CA SER A 47 17.76 -4.24 9.73
C SER A 47 18.32 -5.33 8.80
N ASP A 48 19.39 -5.04 8.11
CA ASP A 48 20.11 -5.97 7.21
C ASP A 48 19.32 -6.45 5.97
N ALA A 49 18.06 -6.01 5.79
CA ALA A 49 17.33 -6.24 4.55
C ALA A 49 17.68 -5.16 3.50
N PRO A 50 17.62 -5.49 2.20
CA PRO A 50 17.89 -4.51 1.15
C PRO A 50 16.81 -3.42 1.11
N GLU A 51 17.19 -2.23 0.66
CA GLU A 51 16.22 -1.19 0.33
C GLU A 51 15.40 -1.56 -0.91
N LEU A 52 14.18 -1.03 -0.99
CA LEU A 52 13.38 -1.16 -2.20
C LEU A 52 14.02 -0.35 -3.34
N PRO A 53 14.40 -0.99 -4.46
CA PRO A 53 14.93 -0.27 -5.59
C PRO A 53 13.87 0.66 -6.20
N VAL A 54 14.32 1.83 -6.65
CA VAL A 54 13.48 2.78 -7.38
C VAL A 54 13.74 2.61 -8.88
N LYS A 55 12.69 2.30 -9.65
CA LYS A 55 12.74 2.16 -11.11
C LYS A 55 11.56 2.89 -11.73
N GLU A 56 11.83 3.72 -12.70
CA GLU A 56 10.78 4.49 -13.43
C GLU A 56 9.84 5.27 -12.49
N GLY A 57 10.36 5.80 -11.39
CA GLY A 57 9.59 6.53 -10.38
C GLY A 57 8.79 5.66 -9.41
N PHE A 58 8.85 4.32 -9.51
CA PHE A 58 8.21 3.38 -8.61
C PHE A 58 9.20 2.77 -7.63
N ARG A 59 8.80 2.58 -6.37
CA ARG A 59 9.46 1.69 -5.43
C ARG A 59 9.06 0.26 -5.76
N VAL A 60 10.00 -0.56 -6.16
CA VAL A 60 9.72 -1.94 -6.63
C VAL A 60 9.77 -2.91 -5.47
N ALA A 61 8.63 -3.51 -5.15
CA ALA A 61 8.47 -4.51 -4.10
C ALA A 61 8.26 -5.90 -4.75
N ARG A 62 9.32 -6.73 -4.74
CA ARG A 62 9.27 -8.08 -5.32
C ARG A 62 9.12 -9.11 -4.21
N PHE A 63 7.97 -9.79 -4.18
CA PHE A 63 7.69 -10.83 -3.20
C PHE A 63 8.41 -12.15 -3.50
N SER A 64 8.74 -12.87 -2.44
CA SER A 64 9.20 -14.26 -2.51
C SER A 64 8.07 -15.18 -2.99
N LYS A 65 8.39 -16.44 -3.28
CA LYS A 65 7.38 -17.48 -3.59
C LYS A 65 6.40 -17.71 -2.44
N GLN A 66 6.78 -17.36 -1.21
CA GLN A 66 5.94 -17.46 -0.02
C GLN A 66 5.08 -16.19 0.22
N GLY A 67 5.13 -15.20 -0.67
CA GLY A 67 4.36 -13.96 -0.52
C GLY A 67 4.91 -12.99 0.51
N THR A 68 6.19 -13.10 0.87
CA THR A 68 6.84 -12.24 1.86
C THR A 68 7.93 -11.38 1.24
N LEU A 69 8.14 -10.19 1.83
CA LEU A 69 9.25 -9.30 1.50
C LEU A 69 9.69 -8.56 2.77
N ASN A 70 10.99 -8.60 3.07
CA ASN A 70 11.60 -7.74 4.08
C ASN A 70 12.40 -6.64 3.40
N THR A 71 12.35 -5.42 3.95
CA THR A 71 13.12 -4.29 3.43
C THR A 71 13.55 -3.35 4.56
N SER A 72 14.73 -2.77 4.43
CA SER A 72 15.20 -1.68 5.31
C SER A 72 14.52 -0.34 5.00
N SER A 73 13.87 -0.21 3.84
CA SER A 73 13.06 0.98 3.53
C SER A 73 11.99 1.20 4.59
N ARG A 74 11.69 2.47 4.89
CA ARG A 74 10.57 2.82 5.75
C ARG A 74 9.27 2.83 4.98
N LEU A 75 8.18 2.41 5.62
CA LEU A 75 6.83 2.62 5.11
C LEU A 75 6.60 4.12 4.93
N GLN A 76 6.05 4.50 3.80
CA GLN A 76 5.66 5.88 3.52
C GLN A 76 4.14 5.98 3.58
N ASP A 77 3.66 6.90 4.41
CA ASP A 77 2.24 7.26 4.45
C ASP A 77 1.90 8.17 3.26
N GLY A 78 0.63 8.20 2.92
CA GLY A 78 0.12 9.04 1.86
C GLY A 78 -0.47 8.26 0.70
N TRP A 79 -1.06 9.02 -0.24
CA TRP A 79 -1.73 8.46 -1.40
C TRP A 79 -0.79 8.37 -2.60
N ALA A 80 -0.88 7.26 -3.35
CA ALA A 80 -0.23 7.09 -4.64
C ALA A 80 -1.00 6.08 -5.50
N LYS A 81 -0.81 6.13 -6.81
CA LYS A 81 -1.36 5.13 -7.72
C LYS A 81 -0.38 3.97 -7.85
N ASP A 82 -0.56 2.96 -7.02
CA ASP A 82 0.25 1.77 -7.03
C ASP A 82 -0.09 0.86 -8.22
N GLU A 83 0.84 -0.02 -8.58
CA GLU A 83 0.67 -1.00 -9.66
C GLU A 83 0.99 -2.41 -9.15
N TYR A 84 0.23 -3.38 -9.64
CA TYR A 84 0.35 -4.79 -9.26
C TYR A 84 0.56 -5.65 -10.49
N TYR A 85 1.54 -6.58 -10.42
CA TYR A 85 1.88 -7.47 -11.51
C TYR A 85 2.17 -8.88 -11.00
N TYR A 86 1.68 -9.89 -11.72
CA TYR A 86 2.31 -11.20 -11.66
C TYR A 86 3.62 -11.16 -12.45
N TYR A 87 4.65 -11.84 -11.93
CA TYR A 87 5.89 -12.04 -12.66
C TYR A 87 6.20 -13.53 -12.81
N ALA A 88 6.78 -13.89 -13.98
CA ALA A 88 7.32 -15.20 -14.28
C ALA A 88 8.60 -14.97 -15.12
N GLY A 89 9.77 -15.22 -14.52
CA GLY A 89 11.03 -14.80 -15.13
C GLY A 89 11.02 -13.29 -15.42
N ASP A 90 11.19 -12.92 -16.69
CA ASP A 90 11.20 -11.52 -17.13
C ASP A 90 9.82 -11.02 -17.60
N THR A 91 8.84 -11.91 -17.69
CA THR A 91 7.49 -11.54 -18.11
C THR A 91 6.68 -10.98 -16.95
N ARG A 92 5.79 -10.03 -17.26
CA ARG A 92 4.89 -9.40 -16.30
C ARG A 92 3.48 -9.32 -16.85
N GLN A 93 2.51 -9.69 -16.01
CA GLN A 93 1.09 -9.55 -16.29
C GLN A 93 0.49 -8.58 -15.29
N LYS A 94 -0.06 -7.46 -15.77
CA LYS A 94 -0.71 -6.47 -14.90
C LYS A 94 -1.96 -7.06 -14.27
N LEU A 95 -2.13 -6.86 -12.97
CA LEU A 95 -3.31 -7.22 -12.23
C LEU A 95 -4.23 -6.01 -12.10
N SER A 96 -5.54 -6.25 -12.16
CA SER A 96 -6.52 -5.24 -11.84
C SER A 96 -6.63 -5.08 -10.32
N ASP A 97 -6.63 -3.84 -9.87
CA ASP A 97 -7.02 -3.46 -8.52
C ASP A 97 -8.48 -2.96 -8.57
N GLY A 98 -9.25 -3.29 -7.60
CA GLY A 98 -10.65 -2.88 -7.51
C GLY A 98 -11.42 -3.82 -6.60
N TYR A 99 -12.11 -3.23 -5.61
CA TYR A 99 -12.90 -4.00 -4.68
C TYR A 99 -13.97 -4.83 -5.42
N GLN A 100 -14.01 -6.12 -5.16
CA GLN A 100 -14.87 -7.13 -5.79
C GLN A 100 -14.62 -7.43 -7.29
N THR A 101 -13.95 -6.56 -8.02
CA THR A 101 -13.76 -6.72 -9.49
C THR A 101 -12.32 -6.99 -9.89
N GLY A 102 -11.37 -6.73 -8.97
CA GLY A 102 -9.95 -6.90 -9.22
C GLY A 102 -9.36 -8.15 -8.59
N MET A 103 -8.05 -8.29 -8.79
CA MET A 103 -7.23 -9.35 -8.19
C MET A 103 -6.56 -8.92 -6.88
N ILE A 104 -6.76 -7.68 -6.44
CA ILE A 104 -6.23 -7.16 -5.18
C ILE A 104 -7.40 -6.84 -4.27
N ASN A 105 -7.53 -7.60 -3.20
CA ASN A 105 -8.61 -7.46 -2.23
C ASN A 105 -8.04 -7.27 -0.84
N ALA A 106 -8.70 -6.48 -0.04
CA ALA A 106 -8.33 -6.12 1.33
C ALA A 106 -6.86 -5.70 1.48
N GLY A 107 -6.62 -4.67 2.21
CA GLY A 107 -5.28 -4.19 2.53
C GLY A 107 -5.26 -3.60 3.93
N SER A 108 -4.15 -3.76 4.62
CA SER A 108 -3.94 -3.15 5.93
C SER A 108 -2.49 -2.82 6.15
N THR A 109 -2.27 -1.73 6.86
CA THR A 109 -0.95 -1.36 7.38
C THR A 109 -1.01 -1.38 8.91
N GLY A 110 0.09 -1.72 9.56
CA GLY A 110 0.13 -1.68 11.01
C GLY A 110 1.33 -2.41 11.61
N LEU A 111 1.39 -2.38 12.93
CA LEU A 111 2.28 -3.22 13.72
C LEU A 111 1.58 -4.55 13.95
N ARG A 112 2.22 -5.63 13.61
CA ARG A 112 1.70 -6.96 13.93
C ARG A 112 2.12 -7.32 15.36
N GLY A 113 1.20 -7.88 16.15
CA GLY A 113 1.38 -8.13 17.58
C GLY A 113 2.76 -8.68 17.96
N GLY A 114 3.49 -7.93 18.78
CA GLY A 114 4.84 -8.25 19.23
C GLY A 114 5.97 -7.91 18.26
N ASP A 115 5.67 -7.45 17.05
CA ASP A 115 6.66 -7.06 16.06
C ASP A 115 6.93 -5.54 16.13
N SER A 116 8.20 -5.14 16.13
CA SER A 116 8.61 -3.73 16.10
C SER A 116 8.54 -3.11 14.69
N HIS A 117 8.25 -3.93 13.68
CA HIS A 117 8.26 -3.51 12.28
C HIS A 117 6.86 -3.19 11.77
N GLN A 118 6.74 -2.08 11.05
CA GLN A 118 5.54 -1.79 10.30
C GLN A 118 5.40 -2.78 9.14
N SER A 119 4.19 -3.26 8.91
CA SER A 119 3.89 -4.15 7.79
C SER A 119 2.77 -3.60 6.92
N LEU A 120 2.84 -3.92 5.64
CA LEU A 120 1.75 -3.77 4.68
C LEU A 120 1.35 -5.15 4.20
N ARG A 121 0.06 -5.46 4.27
CA ARG A 121 -0.51 -6.73 3.81
C ARG A 121 -1.67 -6.47 2.87
N PHE A 122 -1.82 -7.32 1.87
CA PHE A 122 -3.02 -7.37 1.03
C PHE A 122 -3.25 -8.78 0.49
N PHE A 123 -4.48 -9.08 0.12
CA PHE A 123 -4.85 -10.37 -0.45
C PHE A 123 -4.79 -10.31 -1.98
N VAL A 124 -4.10 -11.28 -2.56
CA VAL A 124 -4.01 -11.49 -4.01
C VAL A 124 -4.94 -12.63 -4.41
N GLY A 125 -5.84 -12.36 -5.33
CA GLY A 125 -6.84 -13.32 -5.79
C GLY A 125 -8.16 -12.64 -6.12
N SER A 126 -9.06 -13.32 -6.83
CA SER A 126 -10.41 -12.82 -7.08
C SER A 126 -11.19 -12.58 -5.78
N TYR A 127 -12.28 -11.85 -5.87
CA TYR A 127 -13.17 -11.63 -4.73
C TYR A 127 -13.69 -12.96 -4.14
N ASP A 128 -14.01 -13.93 -4.99
CA ASP A 128 -14.44 -15.27 -4.53
C ASP A 128 -13.32 -15.99 -3.77
N HIS A 129 -12.08 -15.88 -4.22
CA HIS A 129 -10.93 -16.39 -3.47
C HIS A 129 -10.81 -15.69 -2.11
N TYR A 130 -10.96 -14.38 -2.08
CA TYR A 130 -10.90 -13.62 -0.83
C TYR A 130 -12.02 -14.03 0.14
N MET A 131 -13.25 -14.15 -0.33
CA MET A 131 -14.38 -14.59 0.50
C MET A 131 -14.17 -16.00 1.06
N LYS A 132 -13.60 -16.89 0.28
CA LYS A 132 -13.36 -18.28 0.68
C LYS A 132 -12.16 -18.45 1.60
N TYR A 133 -11.11 -17.69 1.39
CA TYR A 133 -9.80 -17.94 2.01
C TYR A 133 -9.22 -16.73 2.77
N GLY A 134 -9.84 -15.57 2.70
CA GLY A 134 -9.31 -14.34 3.31
C GLY A 134 -9.17 -14.39 4.84
N ASN A 135 -9.92 -15.29 5.50
CA ASN A 135 -9.81 -15.53 6.94
C ASN A 135 -8.54 -16.31 7.34
N VAL A 136 -7.87 -16.94 6.38
CA VAL A 136 -6.61 -17.65 6.63
C VAL A 136 -5.50 -16.62 6.80
N ASN A 137 -5.09 -16.39 8.04
CA ASN A 137 -4.11 -15.35 8.37
C ASN A 137 -2.66 -15.84 8.21
N THR A 138 -2.33 -16.36 7.03
CA THR A 138 -0.98 -16.80 6.68
C THR A 138 -0.54 -16.20 5.34
N THR A 139 0.76 -15.94 5.19
CA THR A 139 1.37 -15.57 3.91
C THR A 139 1.72 -16.78 3.04
N THR A 140 1.44 -18.01 3.52
CA THR A 140 1.60 -19.18 2.67
C THR A 140 0.59 -19.11 1.51
N PRO A 141 1.00 -19.34 0.26
CA PRO A 141 0.08 -19.32 -0.87
C PRO A 141 -0.97 -20.40 -0.70
N ILE A 142 -2.23 -20.03 -0.92
CA ILE A 142 -3.37 -20.97 -0.93
C ILE A 142 -3.37 -21.74 -2.24
N ILE A 143 -3.06 -21.03 -3.33
CA ILE A 143 -2.71 -21.61 -4.62
C ILE A 143 -1.29 -21.13 -4.89
N GLY A 144 -0.38 -22.07 -5.00
CA GLY A 144 1.04 -21.77 -5.21
C GLY A 144 1.33 -21.13 -6.56
N PRO A 145 2.52 -20.54 -6.72
CA PRO A 145 2.98 -20.06 -8.01
C PRO A 145 3.00 -21.21 -9.02
N ILE A 146 2.66 -20.88 -10.26
CA ILE A 146 2.80 -21.84 -11.39
C ILE A 146 4.27 -22.24 -11.45
N ALA A 147 4.54 -23.54 -11.38
CA ALA A 147 5.88 -24.08 -11.57
C ALA A 147 6.37 -23.67 -12.98
N GLN A 148 7.52 -23.02 -13.04
CA GLN A 148 8.20 -22.66 -14.29
C GLN A 148 9.13 -23.79 -14.71
#